data_bef4215d1e38b9fbddff4033cff55cdb
#
_entry.id   bef4215d1e38b9fbddff4033cff55cdb
#
_cell.length_a   1.000
_cell.length_b   1.000
_cell.length_c   1.000
_cell.angle_alpha   90.00
_cell.angle_beta   90.00
_cell.angle_gamma   90.00
#
_symmetry.space_group_name_H-M   'P 1'
#
loop_
_entity.id
_entity.type
_entity.pdbx_description
1 polymer ?
#
loop_
_entity_poly.entity_id
_entity_poly.type
_entity_poly.pdbx_seq_one_letter_code
_entity_poly.pdbx_strand_id
1 'polypeptide(L)'
;MKRLLLVIALFISRLASSQEDYPFVAETDPQALQKLEEWKDWKFGLLMHWGPYSEWGVVESWSLCPEDEGWTQRTKGNYKSYYDYVKDYEGLGKQFNPVKFNPEKWAKAAKEAGMKYMVFTTKHHDGFNMFDTKQSDYKITADWVPFHTNPKADVTKEIFSAFRKEGLGIGAYFSKPDWHSEYFWWPYFPPRDRNVNYDLKKYPERWKKFQDFTYNQINELMTNYGKVDLLWLDGGWVRPAETIDPKIEWEKNVPNGQDVNMPRIAKMCRELQPGIIIVDRWVAGPFENYHTPEQEIPKKPLPYPW
;
A
#
# COMPACT_ATOMS: atom_id res chain seq x y z
N MET A 1 25.66 -63.17 -11.75
CA MET A 1 26.15 -61.77 -11.71
C MET A 1 25.10 -60.89 -12.35
N LYS A 2 24.21 -60.30 -11.54
CA LYS A 2 23.16 -59.38 -11.98
C LYS A 2 23.68 -57.96 -11.76
N ARG A 3 23.84 -57.19 -12.84
CA ARG A 3 24.22 -55.78 -12.79
C ARG A 3 22.98 -54.95 -12.44
N LEU A 4 23.05 -54.33 -11.28
CA LEU A 4 22.04 -53.35 -10.81
C LEU A 4 22.39 -51.99 -11.44
N LEU A 5 21.58 -51.57 -12.40
CA LEU A 5 21.67 -50.18 -12.96
C LEU A 5 20.94 -49.25 -12.00
N LEU A 6 21.74 -48.42 -11.31
CA LEU A 6 21.24 -47.33 -10.46
C LEU A 6 20.93 -46.14 -11.37
N VAL A 7 19.64 -45.88 -11.61
CA VAL A 7 19.18 -44.67 -12.30
C VAL A 7 19.08 -43.57 -11.26
N ILE A 8 20.10 -42.70 -11.20
CA ILE A 8 20.07 -41.47 -10.45
C ILE A 8 19.25 -40.47 -11.27
N ALA A 9 17.96 -40.32 -10.90
CA ALA A 9 17.14 -39.22 -11.41
C ALA A 9 17.63 -37.92 -10.73
N LEU A 10 18.41 -37.13 -11.43
CA LEU A 10 18.69 -35.75 -11.05
C LEU A 10 17.34 -34.96 -11.14
N PHE A 11 16.68 -34.77 -10.03
CA PHE A 11 15.70 -33.71 -9.88
C PHE A 11 16.47 -32.39 -9.88
N ILE A 12 16.67 -31.79 -11.04
CA ILE A 12 17.00 -30.39 -11.15
C ILE A 12 15.71 -29.64 -10.82
N SER A 13 15.51 -29.34 -9.54
CA SER A 13 14.59 -28.30 -9.15
C SER A 13 15.11 -27.00 -9.77
N ARG A 14 14.53 -26.60 -10.90
CA ARG A 14 14.60 -25.23 -11.35
C ARG A 14 13.84 -24.42 -10.29
N LEU A 15 14.54 -23.97 -9.26
CA LEU A 15 14.15 -22.78 -8.53
C LEU A 15 14.26 -21.67 -9.58
N ALA A 16 13.14 -21.39 -10.24
CA ALA A 16 13.01 -20.21 -11.07
C ALA A 16 13.26 -19.02 -10.14
N SER A 17 14.40 -18.37 -10.28
CA SER A 17 14.61 -17.07 -9.65
C SER A 17 13.74 -16.08 -10.42
N SER A 18 12.52 -15.88 -9.96
CA SER A 18 11.57 -14.94 -10.55
C SER A 18 12.07 -13.48 -10.54
N GLN A 19 13.17 -13.22 -9.87
CA GLN A 19 13.74 -11.88 -9.72
C GLN A 19 14.68 -11.45 -10.87
N GLU A 20 15.20 -12.39 -11.66
CA GLU A 20 16.16 -12.04 -12.75
C GLU A 20 15.48 -11.50 -14.00
N ASP A 21 14.22 -11.84 -14.22
CA ASP A 21 13.45 -11.49 -15.42
C ASP A 21 12.38 -10.40 -15.15
N TYR A 22 12.45 -9.68 -14.01
CA TYR A 22 11.50 -8.62 -13.71
C TYR A 22 11.69 -7.45 -14.70
N PRO A 23 10.64 -7.04 -15.43
CA PRO A 23 10.73 -6.01 -16.47
C PRO A 23 10.83 -4.60 -15.88
N PHE A 24 11.96 -4.28 -15.26
CA PHE A 24 12.23 -2.96 -14.70
C PHE A 24 12.35 -1.90 -15.79
N VAL A 25 11.66 -0.78 -15.62
CA VAL A 25 11.74 0.40 -16.47
C VAL A 25 12.47 1.51 -15.74
N ALA A 26 13.62 1.91 -16.26
CA ALA A 26 14.43 2.96 -15.64
C ALA A 26 13.71 4.31 -15.66
N GLU A 27 13.85 5.07 -14.57
CA GLU A 27 13.37 6.44 -14.46
C GLU A 27 14.14 7.37 -15.44
N THR A 28 13.45 8.39 -15.95
CA THR A 28 14.03 9.37 -16.90
C THR A 28 13.93 10.81 -16.41
N ASP A 29 13.11 11.09 -15.38
CA ASP A 29 13.03 12.43 -14.80
C ASP A 29 14.33 12.75 -14.02
N PRO A 30 15.08 13.82 -14.37
CA PRO A 30 16.35 14.11 -13.72
C PRO A 30 16.25 14.39 -12.22
N GLN A 31 15.14 14.98 -11.75
CA GLN A 31 14.93 15.27 -10.33
C GLN A 31 14.60 14.01 -9.55
N ALA A 32 13.81 13.10 -10.14
CA ALA A 32 13.55 11.80 -9.54
C ALA A 32 14.79 10.92 -9.52
N LEU A 33 15.62 10.94 -10.57
CA LEU A 33 16.91 10.24 -10.59
C LEU A 33 17.84 10.75 -9.48
N GLN A 34 17.94 12.07 -9.29
CA GLN A 34 18.72 12.67 -8.21
C GLN A 34 18.21 12.21 -6.83
N LYS A 35 16.90 12.20 -6.62
CA LYS A 35 16.28 11.73 -5.38
C LYS A 35 16.50 10.22 -5.18
N LEU A 36 16.48 9.45 -6.26
CA LEU A 36 16.72 8.01 -6.19
C LEU A 36 18.17 7.70 -5.75
N GLU A 37 19.15 8.47 -6.22
CA GLU A 37 20.52 8.34 -5.74
C GLU A 37 20.64 8.73 -4.25
N GLU A 38 20.00 9.82 -3.83
CA GLU A 38 19.93 10.19 -2.42
C GLU A 38 19.27 9.08 -1.57
N TRP A 39 18.18 8.48 -2.06
CA TRP A 39 17.48 7.39 -1.39
C TRP A 39 18.35 6.13 -1.27
N LYS A 40 19.13 5.80 -2.27
CA LYS A 40 20.09 4.68 -2.21
C LYS A 40 21.10 4.84 -1.07
N ASP A 41 21.47 6.09 -0.75
CA ASP A 41 22.39 6.39 0.35
C ASP A 41 21.70 6.32 1.74
N TRP A 42 20.38 6.43 1.78
CA TRP A 42 19.65 6.32 3.06
C TRP A 42 19.72 4.92 3.67
N LYS A 43 19.77 3.86 2.88
CA LYS A 43 19.96 2.43 3.26
C LYS A 43 18.94 1.88 4.24
N PHE A 44 18.56 2.64 5.28
CA PHE A 44 17.77 2.17 6.39
C PHE A 44 16.61 3.10 6.68
N GLY A 45 15.39 2.57 6.61
CA GLY A 45 14.15 3.31 6.83
C GLY A 45 13.18 2.59 7.75
N LEU A 46 12.13 3.28 8.15
CA LEU A 46 11.03 2.78 8.96
C LEU A 46 9.76 2.70 8.12
N LEU A 47 9.18 1.51 7.97
CA LEU A 47 7.82 1.34 7.47
C LEU A 47 6.89 1.13 8.66
N MET A 48 5.84 1.96 8.77
CA MET A 48 4.87 1.89 9.87
C MET A 48 3.48 1.63 9.33
N HIS A 49 2.90 0.49 9.74
CA HIS A 49 1.49 0.19 9.56
C HIS A 49 0.75 0.43 10.87
N TRP A 50 -0.20 1.37 10.86
CA TRP A 50 -1.01 1.69 12.03
C TRP A 50 -2.38 2.23 11.60
N GLY A 51 -3.41 1.69 12.23
CA GLY A 51 -4.80 2.04 11.97
C GLY A 51 -5.73 1.35 12.97
N PRO A 52 -7.06 1.44 12.80
CA PRO A 52 -8.03 0.83 13.71
C PRO A 52 -7.85 -0.68 13.90
N TYR A 53 -7.32 -1.39 12.93
CA TYR A 53 -7.02 -2.82 13.02
C TYR A 53 -6.07 -3.17 14.19
N SER A 54 -5.28 -2.21 14.65
CA SER A 54 -4.42 -2.40 15.82
C SER A 54 -5.20 -2.60 17.13
N GLU A 55 -6.44 -2.12 17.22
CA GLU A 55 -7.34 -2.38 18.36
C GLU A 55 -7.65 -3.88 18.52
N TRP A 56 -7.74 -4.58 17.40
CA TRP A 56 -7.98 -6.02 17.42
C TRP A 56 -6.71 -6.86 17.37
N GLY A 57 -5.57 -6.28 16.99
CA GLY A 57 -4.31 -6.99 16.79
C GLY A 57 -4.42 -8.01 15.66
N VAL A 58 -5.19 -7.68 14.62
CA VAL A 58 -5.28 -8.45 13.37
C VAL A 58 -4.25 -7.94 12.37
N VAL A 59 -3.97 -8.76 11.35
CA VAL A 59 -3.00 -8.40 10.31
C VAL A 59 -3.61 -7.33 9.40
N GLU A 60 -3.32 -6.09 9.67
CA GLU A 60 -3.85 -4.88 9.03
C GLU A 60 -5.34 -5.03 8.66
N SER A 61 -5.72 -4.67 7.44
CA SER A 61 -7.10 -4.81 6.96
C SER A 61 -7.44 -6.18 6.35
N TRP A 62 -6.48 -7.09 6.23
CA TRP A 62 -6.65 -8.32 5.47
C TRP A 62 -7.78 -9.23 5.95
N SER A 63 -8.12 -9.18 7.22
CA SER A 63 -9.25 -9.93 7.76
C SER A 63 -10.62 -9.52 7.18
N LEU A 64 -10.70 -8.39 6.47
CA LEU A 64 -11.87 -7.98 5.70
C LEU A 64 -12.01 -8.74 4.37
N CYS A 65 -10.91 -9.25 3.82
CA CYS A 65 -10.97 -9.97 2.55
C CYS A 65 -11.73 -11.30 2.72
N PRO A 66 -12.78 -11.59 1.92
CA PRO A 66 -13.61 -12.79 2.10
C PRO A 66 -12.88 -14.08 1.77
N GLU A 67 -12.13 -14.10 0.68
CA GLU A 67 -11.40 -15.25 0.18
C GLU A 67 -9.95 -14.87 0.01
N ASP A 68 -9.11 -15.36 0.89
CA ASP A 68 -7.73 -15.03 0.74
C ASP A 68 -6.82 -16.05 1.41
N GLU A 69 -5.58 -15.69 1.49
CA GLU A 69 -4.50 -16.46 2.04
C GLU A 69 -4.82 -16.98 3.44
N GLY A 70 -4.33 -18.14 3.81
CA GLY A 70 -4.61 -18.73 5.12
C GLY A 70 -4.22 -17.85 6.33
N TRP A 71 -3.33 -16.89 6.14
CA TRP A 71 -2.93 -15.92 7.15
C TRP A 71 -3.94 -14.76 7.36
N THR A 72 -4.93 -14.61 6.47
CA THR A 72 -5.97 -13.57 6.58
C THR A 72 -7.18 -14.02 7.40
N GLN A 73 -7.11 -15.13 8.09
CA GLN A 73 -8.23 -15.69 8.83
C GLN A 73 -8.79 -14.71 9.86
N ARG A 74 -10.14 -14.69 9.92
CA ARG A 74 -10.88 -13.92 10.92
C ARG A 74 -10.87 -14.63 12.26
N THR A 75 -9.83 -14.39 13.05
CA THR A 75 -9.63 -15.02 14.35
C THR A 75 -10.32 -14.27 15.50
N LYS A 76 -10.82 -13.06 15.23
CA LYS A 76 -11.43 -12.19 16.25
C LYS A 76 -12.94 -12.42 16.32
N GLY A 77 -13.42 -12.82 17.49
CA GLY A 77 -14.84 -13.04 17.77
C GLY A 77 -15.43 -14.31 17.12
N ASN A 78 -16.69 -14.59 17.49
CA ASN A 78 -17.49 -15.67 16.91
C ASN A 78 -18.61 -15.08 16.07
N TYR A 79 -18.27 -14.59 14.88
CA TYR A 79 -19.25 -13.99 13.99
C TYR A 79 -20.05 -15.04 13.23
N LYS A 80 -21.38 -14.87 13.20
CA LYS A 80 -22.28 -15.74 12.45
C LYS A 80 -22.28 -15.46 10.94
N SER A 81 -21.93 -14.23 10.58
CA SER A 81 -21.83 -13.83 9.18
C SER A 81 -20.58 -12.97 8.92
N TYR A 82 -20.14 -12.97 7.68
CA TYR A 82 -19.09 -12.06 7.20
C TYR A 82 -19.47 -10.58 7.41
N TYR A 83 -20.72 -10.23 7.14
CA TYR A 83 -21.18 -8.83 7.24
C TYR A 83 -21.23 -8.31 8.68
N ASP A 84 -21.50 -9.19 9.66
CA ASP A 84 -21.40 -8.81 11.07
C ASP A 84 -19.96 -8.50 11.46
N TYR A 85 -19.02 -9.30 10.95
CA TYR A 85 -17.59 -9.03 11.14
C TYR A 85 -17.17 -7.69 10.53
N VAL A 86 -17.53 -7.44 9.27
CA VAL A 86 -17.21 -6.18 8.57
C VAL A 86 -17.76 -4.97 9.32
N LYS A 87 -19.03 -5.05 9.73
CA LYS A 87 -19.69 -3.99 10.50
C LYS A 87 -18.96 -3.66 11.80
N ASP A 88 -18.52 -4.67 12.53
CA ASP A 88 -17.81 -4.46 13.79
C ASP A 88 -16.38 -3.97 13.54
N TYR A 89 -15.71 -4.47 12.50
CA TYR A 89 -14.41 -3.97 12.09
C TYR A 89 -14.47 -2.47 11.71
N GLU A 90 -15.39 -2.09 10.86
CA GLU A 90 -15.60 -0.68 10.48
C GLU A 90 -15.98 0.18 11.68
N GLY A 91 -16.63 -0.43 12.67
CA GLY A 91 -16.97 0.19 13.94
C GLY A 91 -15.76 0.46 14.86
N LEU A 92 -14.58 -0.10 14.60
CA LEU A 92 -13.37 0.08 15.42
C LEU A 92 -12.97 1.56 15.58
N GLY A 93 -13.20 2.37 14.56
CA GLY A 93 -12.97 3.81 14.66
C GLY A 93 -13.69 4.48 15.84
N LYS A 94 -14.84 3.93 16.30
CA LYS A 94 -15.59 4.42 17.47
C LYS A 94 -14.86 4.17 18.81
N GLN A 95 -13.88 3.29 18.80
CA GLN A 95 -13.05 2.96 19.98
C GLN A 95 -11.63 3.50 19.81
N PHE A 96 -11.23 3.84 18.58
CA PHE A 96 -9.88 4.26 18.24
C PHE A 96 -9.57 5.65 18.83
N ASN A 97 -8.96 5.64 20.01
CA ASN A 97 -8.63 6.84 20.76
C ASN A 97 -7.20 6.79 21.30
N PRO A 98 -6.18 6.94 20.45
CA PRO A 98 -4.77 6.77 20.81
C PRO A 98 -4.24 7.97 21.61
N VAL A 99 -4.72 8.19 22.83
CA VAL A 99 -4.36 9.32 23.71
C VAL A 99 -2.87 9.38 24.07
N LYS A 100 -2.12 8.27 23.89
CA LYS A 100 -0.68 8.21 24.10
C LYS A 100 0.14 8.50 22.84
N PHE A 101 -0.53 8.88 21.74
CA PHE A 101 0.12 9.22 20.48
C PHE A 101 1.16 10.35 20.68
N ASN A 102 2.41 10.07 20.35
CA ASN A 102 3.53 11.00 20.49
C ASN A 102 4.49 10.82 19.31
N PRO A 103 4.23 11.49 18.19
CA PRO A 103 5.03 11.35 16.97
C PRO A 103 6.46 11.85 17.13
N GLU A 104 6.69 12.83 18.00
CA GLU A 104 8.02 13.37 18.29
C GLU A 104 8.92 12.30 18.95
N LYS A 105 8.35 11.52 19.88
CA LYS A 105 9.07 10.39 20.50
C LYS A 105 9.42 9.32 19.48
N TRP A 106 8.51 9.04 18.55
CA TRP A 106 8.74 8.05 17.49
C TRP A 106 9.83 8.52 16.52
N ALA A 107 9.76 9.78 16.06
CA ALA A 107 10.76 10.34 15.17
C ALA A 107 12.16 10.36 15.79
N LYS A 108 12.26 10.76 17.07
CA LYS A 108 13.52 10.73 17.82
C LYS A 108 14.08 9.32 17.93
N ALA A 109 13.26 8.33 18.28
CA ALA A 109 13.69 6.94 18.37
C ALA A 109 14.19 6.39 17.03
N ALA A 110 13.49 6.70 15.93
CA ALA A 110 13.92 6.33 14.58
C ALA A 110 15.27 6.97 14.23
N LYS A 111 15.44 8.24 14.54
CA LYS A 111 16.70 8.97 14.32
C LYS A 111 17.85 8.38 15.12
N GLU A 112 17.63 8.08 16.40
CA GLU A 112 18.61 7.46 17.29
C GLU A 112 19.00 6.04 16.85
N ALA A 113 18.06 5.31 16.25
CA ALA A 113 18.31 4.01 15.63
C ALA A 113 19.09 4.09 14.29
N GLY A 114 19.37 5.30 13.79
CA GLY A 114 20.12 5.51 12.56
C GLY A 114 19.27 5.51 11.28
N MET A 115 17.95 5.48 11.40
CA MET A 115 17.04 5.54 10.24
C MET A 115 17.15 6.89 9.53
N LYS A 116 16.95 6.89 8.22
CA LYS A 116 17.10 8.08 7.35
C LYS A 116 15.78 8.54 6.75
N TYR A 117 14.80 7.69 6.69
CA TYR A 117 13.45 8.00 6.19
C TYR A 117 12.41 7.14 6.90
N MET A 118 11.15 7.52 6.74
CA MET A 118 10.02 6.70 7.14
C MET A 118 8.98 6.65 6.02
N VAL A 119 8.20 5.57 6.02
CA VAL A 119 7.00 5.42 5.20
C VAL A 119 5.85 5.12 6.14
N PHE A 120 4.83 5.97 6.16
CA PHE A 120 3.67 5.82 7.03
C PHE A 120 2.43 5.44 6.25
N THR A 121 1.66 4.49 6.77
CA THR A 121 0.38 4.07 6.21
C THR A 121 -0.68 5.15 6.38
N THR A 122 -0.83 6.01 5.37
CA THR A 122 -1.85 7.06 5.39
C THR A 122 -3.26 6.50 5.22
N LYS A 123 -3.38 5.39 4.48
CA LYS A 123 -4.58 4.57 4.31
C LYS A 123 -4.18 3.15 3.93
N HIS A 124 -4.72 2.12 4.59
CA HIS A 124 -4.61 0.73 4.18
C HIS A 124 -5.83 0.29 3.34
N HIS A 125 -5.95 -0.98 2.96
CA HIS A 125 -7.01 -1.48 2.09
C HIS A 125 -8.42 -1.33 2.69
N ASP A 126 -8.55 -1.25 4.03
CA ASP A 126 -9.82 -1.01 4.71
C ASP A 126 -10.43 0.37 4.43
N GLY A 127 -9.68 1.25 3.80
CA GLY A 127 -10.15 2.59 3.47
C GLY A 127 -10.16 3.57 4.65
N PHE A 128 -9.73 3.17 5.86
CA PHE A 128 -9.65 4.10 6.98
C PHE A 128 -8.49 5.07 6.80
N ASN A 129 -8.82 6.35 6.72
CA ASN A 129 -7.85 7.41 6.45
C ASN A 129 -7.24 7.94 7.75
N MET A 130 -5.92 7.81 7.91
CA MET A 130 -5.16 8.37 9.03
C MET A 130 -4.80 9.84 8.80
N PHE A 131 -5.49 10.51 7.86
CA PHE A 131 -5.32 11.90 7.48
C PHE A 131 -6.67 12.58 7.23
N ASP A 132 -6.70 13.91 7.24
CA ASP A 132 -7.92 14.69 7.07
C ASP A 132 -8.31 14.84 5.61
N THR A 133 -8.77 13.76 4.98
CA THR A 133 -9.31 13.78 3.62
C THR A 133 -10.70 14.40 3.56
N LYS A 134 -11.02 15.06 2.45
CA LYS A 134 -12.38 15.52 2.11
C LYS A 134 -13.15 14.51 1.27
N GLN A 135 -12.52 13.40 0.88
CA GLN A 135 -13.10 12.42 -0.02
C GLN A 135 -13.91 11.34 0.72
N SER A 136 -13.71 11.19 2.04
CA SER A 136 -14.34 10.16 2.84
C SER A 136 -14.53 10.62 4.28
N ASP A 137 -15.65 10.22 4.90
CA ASP A 137 -15.90 10.39 6.34
C ASP A 137 -15.34 9.20 7.17
N TYR A 138 -14.82 8.19 6.52
CA TYR A 138 -14.13 7.07 7.17
C TYR A 138 -12.66 7.44 7.42
N LYS A 139 -12.47 8.31 8.42
CA LYS A 139 -11.18 8.92 8.74
C LYS A 139 -11.03 9.23 10.23
N ILE A 140 -9.80 9.32 10.69
CA ILE A 140 -9.45 9.56 12.09
C ILE A 140 -9.94 10.92 12.63
N THR A 141 -10.11 11.91 11.76
CA THR A 141 -10.58 13.26 12.10
C THR A 141 -12.10 13.42 12.04
N ALA A 142 -12.85 12.35 11.75
CA ALA A 142 -14.30 12.40 11.68
C ALA A 142 -14.93 12.51 13.09
N ASP A 143 -16.05 13.23 13.20
CA ASP A 143 -16.72 13.51 14.48
C ASP A 143 -17.15 12.26 15.26
N TRP A 144 -17.33 11.13 14.56
CA TRP A 144 -17.70 9.85 15.18
C TRP A 144 -16.50 9.07 15.76
N VAL A 145 -15.24 9.52 15.49
CA VAL A 145 -14.01 8.95 16.03
C VAL A 145 -13.60 9.74 17.28
N PRO A 146 -13.47 9.14 18.46
CA PRO A 146 -13.19 9.88 19.70
C PRO A 146 -11.93 10.75 19.64
N PHE A 147 -10.94 10.31 18.88
CA PHE A 147 -9.66 11.03 18.74
C PHE A 147 -9.77 12.35 17.96
N HIS A 148 -10.89 12.62 17.26
CA HIS A 148 -11.06 13.85 16.46
C HIS A 148 -10.90 15.13 17.29
N THR A 149 -11.20 15.10 18.60
CA THR A 149 -11.05 16.25 19.50
C THR A 149 -9.61 16.54 19.92
N ASN A 150 -8.69 15.60 19.67
CA ASN A 150 -7.28 15.78 19.99
C ASN A 150 -6.65 16.80 19.03
N PRO A 151 -5.85 17.77 19.51
CA PRO A 151 -5.12 18.70 18.64
C PRO A 151 -4.24 18.04 17.59
N LYS A 152 -3.84 16.76 17.82
CA LYS A 152 -3.04 15.93 16.92
C LYS A 152 -3.89 14.90 16.16
N ALA A 153 -5.18 15.15 15.94
CA ALA A 153 -6.10 14.20 15.33
C ALA A 153 -5.73 13.87 13.87
N ASP A 154 -5.16 14.82 13.12
CA ASP A 154 -4.58 14.52 11.82
C ASP A 154 -3.21 13.85 12.01
N VAL A 155 -3.26 12.54 12.24
CA VAL A 155 -2.09 11.71 12.60
C VAL A 155 -1.01 11.77 11.55
N THR A 156 -1.38 11.74 10.26
CA THR A 156 -0.41 11.83 9.15
C THR A 156 0.35 13.15 9.17
N LYS A 157 -0.35 14.25 9.38
CA LYS A 157 0.25 15.58 9.49
C LYS A 157 1.27 15.65 10.63
N GLU A 158 0.89 15.14 11.79
CA GLU A 158 1.74 15.15 12.98
C GLU A 158 2.98 14.26 12.81
N ILE A 159 2.82 13.05 12.26
CA ILE A 159 3.95 12.14 11.97
C ILE A 159 4.89 12.78 10.96
N PHE A 160 4.38 13.25 9.83
CA PHE A 160 5.22 13.86 8.78
C PHE A 160 5.97 15.07 9.32
N SER A 161 5.32 15.90 10.12
CA SER A 161 5.95 17.07 10.75
C SER A 161 7.07 16.68 11.71
N ALA A 162 6.81 15.72 12.60
CA ALA A 162 7.79 15.28 13.59
C ALA A 162 9.03 14.64 12.94
N PHE A 163 8.82 13.74 11.98
CA PHE A 163 9.93 13.07 11.30
C PHE A 163 10.76 14.05 10.44
N ARG A 164 10.10 14.97 9.75
CA ARG A 164 10.79 16.03 9.00
C ARG A 164 11.63 16.94 9.90
N LYS A 165 11.13 17.27 11.10
CA LYS A 165 11.88 18.06 12.10
C LYS A 165 13.16 17.36 12.55
N GLU A 166 13.18 16.05 12.59
CA GLU A 166 14.37 15.24 12.89
C GLU A 166 15.29 15.08 11.66
N GLY A 167 14.91 15.62 10.50
CA GLY A 167 15.69 15.54 9.26
C GLY A 167 15.60 14.18 8.56
N LEU A 168 14.50 13.42 8.79
CA LEU A 168 14.25 12.17 8.08
C LEU A 168 13.41 12.43 6.82
N GLY A 169 13.66 11.65 5.78
CA GLY A 169 12.83 11.63 4.56
C GLY A 169 11.41 11.15 4.85
N ILE A 170 10.45 11.67 4.09
CA ILE A 170 9.02 11.43 4.31
C ILE A 170 8.45 10.60 3.18
N GLY A 171 7.91 9.43 3.52
CA GLY A 171 7.18 8.55 2.63
C GLY A 171 5.71 8.41 3.03
N ALA A 172 4.83 8.53 2.05
CA ALA A 172 3.42 8.23 2.18
C ALA A 172 3.14 6.84 1.59
N TYR A 173 2.79 5.87 2.43
CA TYR A 173 2.15 4.66 1.95
C TYR A 173 0.67 4.94 1.72
N PHE A 174 0.18 4.53 0.58
CA PHE A 174 -1.22 4.66 0.21
C PHE A 174 -1.69 3.39 -0.51
N SER A 175 -2.75 2.80 -0.03
CA SER A 175 -3.39 1.65 -0.67
C SER A 175 -4.20 2.08 -1.88
N LYS A 176 -3.93 1.50 -3.05
CA LYS A 176 -4.75 1.72 -4.25
C LYS A 176 -6.16 1.15 -4.08
N PRO A 177 -6.36 -0.12 -3.67
CA PRO A 177 -7.69 -0.60 -3.32
C PRO A 177 -8.24 0.11 -2.09
N ASP A 178 -9.58 0.19 -2.02
CA ASP A 178 -10.30 0.75 -0.89
C ASP A 178 -11.59 -0.04 -0.68
N TRP A 179 -11.55 -0.95 0.29
CA TRP A 179 -12.65 -1.89 0.54
C TRP A 179 -13.85 -1.27 1.24
N HIS A 180 -13.71 -0.05 1.77
CA HIS A 180 -14.82 0.74 2.30
C HIS A 180 -15.51 1.57 1.22
N SER A 181 -14.78 1.97 0.18
CA SER A 181 -15.34 2.80 -0.89
C SER A 181 -16.40 2.04 -1.68
N GLU A 182 -17.61 2.60 -1.76
CA GLU A 182 -18.68 2.07 -2.61
C GLU A 182 -18.29 2.00 -4.10
N TYR A 183 -17.27 2.73 -4.50
CA TYR A 183 -16.77 2.75 -5.87
C TYR A 183 -15.82 1.60 -6.16
N PHE A 184 -15.24 0.95 -5.12
CA PHE A 184 -14.40 -0.22 -5.25
C PHE A 184 -15.18 -1.49 -4.90
N TRP A 185 -15.70 -1.60 -3.66
CA TRP A 185 -16.64 -2.65 -3.27
C TRP A 185 -18.06 -2.08 -3.24
N TRP A 186 -18.74 -2.25 -4.37
CA TRP A 186 -20.11 -1.77 -4.48
C TRP A 186 -21.05 -2.62 -3.62
N PRO A 187 -21.79 -2.04 -2.66
CA PRO A 187 -22.67 -2.79 -1.75
C PRO A 187 -23.77 -3.60 -2.42
N TYR A 188 -24.02 -3.37 -3.72
CA TYR A 188 -24.98 -4.15 -4.50
C TYR A 188 -24.51 -5.60 -4.77
N PHE A 189 -23.21 -5.85 -4.80
CA PHE A 189 -22.61 -7.16 -4.98
C PHE A 189 -21.80 -7.56 -3.76
N PRO A 190 -21.83 -8.85 -3.34
CA PRO A 190 -20.93 -9.31 -2.29
C PRO A 190 -19.47 -9.24 -2.78
N PRO A 191 -18.54 -8.80 -1.95
CA PRO A 191 -17.12 -8.96 -2.25
C PRO A 191 -16.78 -10.45 -2.24
N ARG A 192 -15.90 -10.90 -3.15
CA ARG A 192 -15.47 -12.29 -3.28
C ARG A 192 -14.04 -12.50 -2.84
N ASP A 193 -13.21 -11.53 -3.19
CA ASP A 193 -11.78 -11.51 -2.99
C ASP A 193 -11.31 -10.06 -2.80
N ARG A 194 -10.02 -9.81 -2.92
CA ARG A 194 -9.39 -8.49 -2.81
C ARG A 194 -9.71 -7.52 -3.95
N ASN A 195 -10.28 -8.01 -5.05
CA ASN A 195 -10.52 -7.22 -6.25
C ASN A 195 -11.83 -6.43 -6.17
N VAL A 196 -12.02 -5.55 -7.17
CA VAL A 196 -13.32 -4.90 -7.41
C VAL A 196 -14.42 -5.96 -7.60
N ASN A 197 -15.59 -5.74 -7.01
CA ASN A 197 -16.65 -6.75 -6.95
C ASN A 197 -17.71 -6.60 -8.07
N TYR A 198 -17.46 -5.79 -9.07
CA TYR A 198 -18.35 -5.58 -10.20
C TYR A 198 -17.60 -5.55 -11.54
N ASP A 199 -18.33 -5.71 -12.64
CA ASP A 199 -17.78 -5.67 -14.01
C ASP A 199 -17.46 -4.25 -14.42
N LEU A 200 -16.18 -3.94 -14.60
CA LEU A 200 -15.67 -2.60 -14.98
C LEU A 200 -16.11 -2.18 -16.38
N LYS A 201 -16.28 -3.14 -17.31
CA LYS A 201 -16.76 -2.85 -18.67
C LYS A 201 -18.23 -2.49 -18.68
N LYS A 202 -19.01 -3.08 -17.78
CA LYS A 202 -20.44 -2.79 -17.63
C LYS A 202 -20.70 -1.50 -16.87
N TYR A 203 -19.84 -1.13 -15.96
CA TYR A 203 -20.01 0.03 -15.07
C TYR A 203 -18.79 0.98 -15.08
N PRO A 204 -18.36 1.46 -16.27
CA PRO A 204 -17.13 2.27 -16.38
C PRO A 204 -17.20 3.59 -15.62
N GLU A 205 -18.39 4.20 -15.52
CA GLU A 205 -18.59 5.47 -14.79
C GLU A 205 -18.36 5.31 -13.28
N ARG A 206 -18.67 4.14 -12.72
CA ARG A 206 -18.38 3.86 -11.33
C ARG A 206 -16.88 3.77 -11.08
N TRP A 207 -16.17 3.10 -11.97
CA TRP A 207 -14.72 3.01 -11.91
C TRP A 207 -14.04 4.38 -12.09
N LYS A 208 -14.57 5.21 -12.99
CA LYS A 208 -14.10 6.58 -13.15
C LYS A 208 -14.22 7.40 -11.85
N LYS A 209 -15.30 7.24 -11.11
CA LYS A 209 -15.46 7.86 -9.79
C LYS A 209 -14.40 7.36 -8.80
N PHE A 210 -14.06 6.06 -8.84
CA PHE A 210 -12.98 5.51 -8.02
C PHE A 210 -11.60 6.09 -8.40
N GLN A 211 -11.32 6.22 -9.70
CA GLN A 211 -10.11 6.89 -10.17
C GLN A 211 -10.00 8.34 -9.66
N ASP A 212 -11.09 9.09 -9.72
CA ASP A 212 -11.11 10.48 -9.23
C ASP A 212 -11.02 10.55 -7.71
N PHE A 213 -11.66 9.65 -6.99
CA PHE A 213 -11.54 9.51 -5.53
C PHE A 213 -10.08 9.25 -5.12
N THR A 214 -9.43 8.28 -5.73
CA THR A 214 -8.02 7.94 -5.47
C THR A 214 -7.09 9.11 -5.81
N TYR A 215 -7.27 9.71 -6.97
CA TYR A 215 -6.49 10.87 -7.41
C TYR A 215 -6.62 12.03 -6.43
N ASN A 216 -7.84 12.36 -6.00
CA ASN A 216 -8.08 13.48 -5.09
C ASN A 216 -7.45 13.24 -3.71
N GLN A 217 -7.53 12.02 -3.16
CA GLN A 217 -6.88 11.68 -1.89
C GLN A 217 -5.36 11.82 -1.98
N ILE A 218 -4.74 11.33 -3.05
CA ILE A 218 -3.28 11.49 -3.25
C ILE A 218 -2.92 12.97 -3.45
N ASN A 219 -3.74 13.72 -4.19
CA ASN A 219 -3.54 15.16 -4.35
C ASN A 219 -3.55 15.90 -3.00
N GLU A 220 -4.49 15.58 -2.11
CA GLU A 220 -4.54 16.13 -0.75
C GLU A 220 -3.24 15.85 0.02
N LEU A 221 -2.72 14.61 -0.06
CA LEU A 221 -1.46 14.23 0.59
C LEU A 221 -0.26 15.02 0.01
N MET A 222 -0.22 15.21 -1.31
CA MET A 222 0.87 15.94 -1.96
C MET A 222 0.81 17.46 -1.74
N THR A 223 -0.37 18.00 -1.40
CA THR A 223 -0.60 19.45 -1.27
C THR A 223 -0.54 19.92 0.18
N ASN A 224 -1.15 19.18 1.12
CA ASN A 224 -1.47 19.68 2.47
C ASN A 224 -0.49 19.22 3.55
N TYR A 225 0.42 18.30 3.25
CA TYR A 225 1.25 17.61 4.24
C TYR A 225 2.75 17.98 4.16
N GLY A 226 3.08 19.07 3.43
CA GLY A 226 4.45 19.55 3.23
C GLY A 226 5.24 18.66 2.26
N LYS A 227 6.58 18.67 2.37
CA LYS A 227 7.41 17.87 1.47
C LYS A 227 7.21 16.36 1.70
N VAL A 228 6.96 15.65 0.61
CA VAL A 228 6.90 14.18 0.54
C VAL A 228 7.99 13.72 -0.42
N ASP A 229 8.88 12.87 0.04
CA ASP A 229 10.02 12.37 -0.75
C ASP A 229 9.68 11.10 -1.52
N LEU A 230 8.68 10.33 -1.03
CA LEU A 230 8.35 9.02 -1.55
C LEU A 230 6.85 8.75 -1.45
N LEU A 231 6.24 8.29 -2.55
CA LEU A 231 4.88 7.77 -2.60
C LEU A 231 4.93 6.27 -2.85
N TRP A 232 4.50 5.49 -1.86
CA TRP A 232 4.41 4.04 -1.92
C TRP A 232 2.96 3.63 -2.16
N LEU A 233 2.66 3.17 -3.36
CA LEU A 233 1.33 2.69 -3.75
C LEU A 233 1.26 1.18 -3.64
N ASP A 234 0.49 0.68 -2.71
CA ASP A 234 0.28 -0.75 -2.52
C ASP A 234 -0.99 -1.25 -3.22
N GLY A 235 -1.12 -2.58 -3.33
CA GLY A 235 -2.22 -3.22 -4.04
C GLY A 235 -1.88 -3.49 -5.50
N GLY A 236 -0.84 -4.29 -5.76
CA GLY A 236 -0.34 -4.62 -7.09
C GLY A 236 -1.36 -5.27 -8.03
N TRP A 237 -2.48 -5.78 -7.50
CA TRP A 237 -3.61 -6.29 -8.30
C TRP A 237 -4.48 -5.18 -8.88
N VAL A 238 -4.41 -3.94 -8.37
CA VAL A 238 -5.07 -2.77 -8.94
C VAL A 238 -4.14 -2.16 -9.97
N ARG A 239 -4.29 -2.61 -11.24
CA ARG A 239 -3.33 -2.37 -12.32
C ARG A 239 -4.00 -2.38 -13.69
N PRO A 240 -3.38 -1.76 -14.71
CA PRO A 240 -3.82 -1.87 -16.10
C PRO A 240 -3.74 -3.32 -16.63
N ALA A 241 -4.64 -3.68 -17.53
CA ALA A 241 -4.71 -5.04 -18.08
C ALA A 241 -3.43 -5.48 -18.79
N GLU A 242 -2.78 -4.56 -19.48
CA GLU A 242 -1.54 -4.81 -20.24
C GLU A 242 -0.31 -5.11 -19.38
N THR A 243 -0.39 -4.82 -18.08
CA THR A 243 0.68 -5.11 -17.12
C THR A 243 0.55 -6.48 -16.45
N ILE A 244 -0.53 -7.22 -16.72
CA ILE A 244 -0.79 -8.54 -16.14
C ILE A 244 0.02 -9.59 -16.90
N ASP A 245 0.92 -10.29 -16.18
CA ASP A 245 1.63 -11.46 -16.73
C ASP A 245 0.91 -12.77 -16.29
N PRO A 246 0.26 -13.47 -17.22
CA PRO A 246 -0.45 -14.72 -16.91
C PRO A 246 0.48 -15.86 -16.50
N LYS A 247 1.79 -15.70 -16.56
CA LYS A 247 2.76 -16.67 -16.07
C LYS A 247 3.00 -16.55 -14.57
N ILE A 248 2.69 -15.39 -13.99
CA ILE A 248 2.79 -15.14 -12.56
C ILE A 248 1.53 -15.67 -11.88
N GLU A 249 1.68 -16.59 -10.94
CA GLU A 249 0.55 -17.36 -10.38
C GLU A 249 -0.52 -16.47 -9.75
N TRP A 250 -0.15 -15.51 -8.94
CA TRP A 250 -1.11 -14.62 -8.27
C TRP A 250 -1.79 -13.63 -9.24
N GLU A 251 -1.15 -13.31 -10.39
CA GLU A 251 -1.71 -12.39 -11.38
C GLU A 251 -2.82 -13.02 -12.22
N LYS A 252 -2.89 -14.35 -12.31
CA LYS A 252 -3.93 -15.05 -13.06
C LYS A 252 -5.35 -14.71 -12.61
N ASN A 253 -5.51 -14.37 -11.34
CA ASN A 253 -6.81 -14.05 -10.74
C ASN A 253 -7.09 -12.55 -10.69
N VAL A 254 -6.20 -11.72 -11.25
CA VAL A 254 -6.43 -10.26 -11.32
C VAL A 254 -7.41 -9.95 -12.44
N PRO A 255 -8.57 -9.34 -12.16
CA PRO A 255 -9.48 -8.88 -13.20
C PRO A 255 -8.81 -7.84 -14.08
N ASN A 256 -9.05 -7.93 -15.38
CA ASN A 256 -8.51 -6.96 -16.33
C ASN A 256 -9.07 -5.55 -16.07
N GLY A 257 -8.18 -4.57 -16.09
CA GLY A 257 -8.59 -3.16 -16.19
C GLY A 257 -8.88 -2.44 -14.87
N GLN A 258 -8.34 -2.90 -13.74
CA GLN A 258 -8.37 -2.14 -12.48
C GLN A 258 -7.36 -0.97 -12.49
N ASP A 259 -7.27 -0.25 -13.61
CA ASP A 259 -6.35 0.87 -13.79
C ASP A 259 -6.82 2.12 -13.04
N VAL A 260 -6.00 2.65 -12.13
CA VAL A 260 -6.24 3.92 -11.42
C VAL A 260 -5.70 5.14 -12.15
N ASN A 261 -5.21 4.96 -13.39
CA ASN A 261 -4.60 6.00 -14.21
C ASN A 261 -3.31 6.57 -13.59
N MET A 262 -2.32 5.68 -13.42
CA MET A 262 -1.02 6.04 -12.89
C MET A 262 -0.32 7.20 -13.62
N PRO A 263 -0.40 7.33 -14.96
CA PRO A 263 0.16 8.50 -15.66
C PRO A 263 -0.38 9.84 -15.14
N ARG A 264 -1.70 9.92 -14.88
CA ARG A 264 -2.35 11.12 -14.32
C ARG A 264 -1.88 11.38 -12.88
N ILE A 265 -1.79 10.34 -12.05
CA ILE A 265 -1.35 10.43 -10.66
C ILE A 265 0.12 10.86 -10.58
N ALA A 266 0.99 10.17 -11.32
CA ALA A 266 2.43 10.45 -11.31
C ALA A 266 2.75 11.87 -11.81
N LYS A 267 2.08 12.33 -12.87
CA LYS A 267 2.21 13.71 -13.36
C LYS A 267 1.89 14.72 -12.24
N MET A 268 0.73 14.59 -11.62
CA MET A 268 0.31 15.47 -10.52
C MET A 268 1.31 15.43 -9.36
N CYS A 269 1.75 14.25 -8.95
CA CYS A 269 2.74 14.10 -7.86
C CYS A 269 4.05 14.82 -8.21
N ARG A 270 4.56 14.68 -9.43
CA ARG A 270 5.79 15.34 -9.89
C ARG A 270 5.67 16.85 -9.99
N GLU A 271 4.49 17.37 -10.38
CA GLU A 271 4.21 18.80 -10.41
C GLU A 271 4.15 19.43 -9.01
N LEU A 272 3.57 18.72 -8.03
CA LEU A 272 3.42 19.21 -6.65
C LEU A 272 4.65 18.93 -5.77
N GLN A 273 5.35 17.85 -6.02
CA GLN A 273 6.51 17.36 -5.27
C GLN A 273 7.65 17.01 -6.24
N PRO A 274 8.37 17.99 -6.78
CA PRO A 274 9.45 17.74 -7.73
C PRO A 274 10.48 16.75 -7.19
N GLY A 275 10.81 15.73 -7.98
CA GLY A 275 11.75 14.69 -7.61
C GLY A 275 11.19 13.59 -6.71
N ILE A 276 9.88 13.58 -6.41
CA ILE A 276 9.29 12.48 -5.63
C ILE A 276 9.54 11.11 -6.28
N ILE A 277 9.97 10.14 -5.46
CA ILE A 277 10.05 8.74 -5.87
C ILE A 277 8.65 8.13 -5.80
N ILE A 278 8.24 7.45 -6.86
CA ILE A 278 6.94 6.76 -6.93
C ILE A 278 7.19 5.27 -7.02
N VAL A 279 6.46 4.50 -6.22
CA VAL A 279 6.50 3.04 -6.22
C VAL A 279 5.10 2.51 -6.41
N ASP A 280 4.75 2.17 -7.65
CA ASP A 280 3.55 1.40 -7.99
C ASP A 280 3.86 -0.08 -7.78
N ARG A 281 3.83 -0.49 -6.52
CA ARG A 281 4.35 -1.76 -6.04
C ARG A 281 3.80 -2.96 -6.81
N TRP A 282 4.70 -3.82 -7.28
CA TRP A 282 4.41 -5.02 -8.07
C TRP A 282 3.74 -4.76 -9.42
N VAL A 283 3.78 -3.52 -9.91
CA VAL A 283 3.32 -3.18 -11.26
C VAL A 283 4.51 -2.74 -12.08
N ALA A 284 5.11 -3.68 -12.80
CA ALA A 284 6.26 -3.40 -13.64
C ALA A 284 5.95 -2.27 -14.63
N GLY A 285 6.78 -1.23 -14.61
CA GLY A 285 6.57 -0.08 -15.48
C GLY A 285 7.29 1.19 -15.01
N PRO A 286 7.03 2.33 -15.68
CA PRO A 286 7.75 3.59 -15.43
C PRO A 286 7.39 4.25 -14.07
N PHE A 287 6.45 3.69 -13.33
CA PHE A 287 5.98 4.21 -12.05
C PHE A 287 6.42 3.36 -10.86
N GLU A 288 7.28 2.38 -11.06
CA GLU A 288 7.95 1.62 -10.02
C GLU A 288 9.44 2.00 -10.01
N ASN A 289 9.78 3.11 -9.36
CA ASN A 289 11.14 3.65 -9.37
C ASN A 289 12.17 2.76 -8.67
N TYR A 290 11.71 1.89 -7.76
CA TYR A 290 12.50 0.80 -7.19
C TYR A 290 11.59 -0.39 -6.87
N HIS A 291 12.17 -1.58 -6.94
CA HIS A 291 11.47 -2.82 -6.64
C HIS A 291 11.41 -3.08 -5.13
N THR A 292 10.31 -3.67 -4.67
CA THR A 292 10.04 -3.93 -3.25
C THR A 292 9.82 -5.42 -3.00
N PRO A 293 10.89 -6.24 -2.97
CA PRO A 293 10.77 -7.65 -2.64
C PRO A 293 10.12 -7.81 -1.26
N GLU A 294 9.12 -8.68 -1.15
CA GLU A 294 8.45 -8.94 0.11
C GLU A 294 8.77 -10.35 0.59
N GLN A 295 9.20 -10.47 1.85
CA GLN A 295 9.59 -11.74 2.49
C GLN A 295 10.71 -12.49 1.75
N GLU A 296 11.41 -11.81 0.87
CA GLU A 296 12.53 -12.34 0.12
C GLU A 296 13.78 -11.47 0.29
N ILE A 297 14.90 -12.12 0.43
CA ILE A 297 16.21 -11.46 0.38
C ILE A 297 16.88 -11.88 -0.93
N PRO A 298 17.16 -10.96 -1.85
CA PRO A 298 17.87 -11.29 -3.08
C PRO A 298 19.20 -11.99 -2.79
N LYS A 299 19.46 -13.10 -3.47
CA LYS A 299 20.71 -13.88 -3.29
C LYS A 299 21.93 -13.16 -3.86
N LYS A 300 21.72 -12.19 -4.72
CA LYS A 300 22.75 -11.33 -5.34
C LYS A 300 22.16 -9.92 -5.53
N PRO A 301 23.00 -8.89 -5.67
CA PRO A 301 22.53 -7.55 -5.99
C PRO A 301 21.67 -7.58 -7.26
N LEU A 302 20.53 -6.89 -7.21
CA LEU A 302 19.69 -6.70 -8.38
C LEU A 302 20.30 -5.64 -9.30
N PRO A 303 20.09 -5.73 -10.63
CA PRO A 303 20.63 -4.76 -11.58
C PRO A 303 19.85 -3.44 -11.61
N TYR A 304 18.85 -3.29 -10.79
CA TYR A 304 17.96 -2.12 -10.63
C TYR A 304 17.79 -1.76 -9.16
N PRO A 305 17.29 -0.57 -8.82
CA PRO A 305 17.03 -0.15 -7.43
C PRO A 305 16.00 -1.04 -6.73
N TRP A 306 16.27 -1.40 -5.48
CA TRP A 306 15.38 -2.24 -4.65
C TRP A 306 15.58 -1.98 -3.16
#